data_c8701e7845089b838f3c3dd4b564b367
#
_entry.id   c8701e7845089b838f3c3dd4b564b367
#
_cell.length_a   1.000
_cell.length_b   1.000
_cell.length_c   1.000
_cell.angle_alpha   90.00
_cell.angle_beta   90.00
_cell.angle_gamma   90.00
#
_symmetry.space_group_name_H-M   'P 1'
#
loop_
_entity.id
_entity.type
_entity.pdbx_description
1 polymer ?
#
loop_
_entity_poly.entity_id
_entity_poly.type
_entity_poly.pdbx_seq_one_letter_code
_entity_poly.pdbx_strand_id
1 'polypeptide(L)'
;MKNFLKIIGIIILVPYIIIAITLTVFLLNYNEYGVTEIGGKTLITVNDDELSPTYKKGDLLVVKNQMPDEINANDYIFFYERNQEKKTVIINLGKVISKRKINDTETTFKLEGDVDYSSEYVIGSNKDVKVYSSLGSIISALESRWVFLIFIIVPLLFIFLYEIYEFVLEVKKNLKEA
;
A
#
# COMPACT_ATOMS: atom_id res chain seq x y z
N MET A 1 -24.74 32.37 13.56
CA MET A 1 -24.18 31.18 14.26
C MET A 1 -24.43 29.89 13.50
N LYS A 2 -25.68 29.49 13.15
CA LYS A 2 -25.95 28.21 12.42
C LYS A 2 -25.18 28.07 11.08
N ASN A 3 -25.06 29.12 10.27
CA ASN A 3 -24.36 29.05 8.99
C ASN A 3 -22.83 28.95 9.17
N PHE A 4 -22.28 29.56 10.21
CA PHE A 4 -20.87 29.47 10.55
C PHE A 4 -20.48 28.04 10.96
N LEU A 5 -21.29 27.37 11.79
CA LEU A 5 -21.10 25.97 12.17
C LEU A 5 -21.21 25.01 10.97
N LYS A 6 -22.13 25.28 10.04
CA LYS A 6 -22.25 24.49 8.80
C LYS A 6 -21.00 24.62 7.93
N ILE A 7 -20.45 25.83 7.78
CA ILE A 7 -19.26 26.08 6.99
C ILE A 7 -18.05 25.33 7.62
N ILE A 8 -17.89 25.43 8.95
CA ILE A 8 -16.83 24.68 9.66
C ILE A 8 -17.01 23.17 9.46
N GLY A 9 -18.23 22.66 9.57
CA GLY A 9 -18.52 21.24 9.33
C GLY A 9 -18.08 20.78 7.93
N ILE A 10 -18.38 21.56 6.90
CA ILE A 10 -17.97 21.25 5.52
C ILE A 10 -16.44 21.29 5.37
N ILE A 11 -15.77 22.29 5.96
CA ILE A 11 -14.31 22.44 5.89
C ILE A 11 -13.59 21.22 6.52
N ILE A 12 -14.17 20.60 7.53
CA ILE A 12 -13.62 19.41 8.19
C ILE A 12 -14.03 18.14 7.45
N LEU A 13 -15.29 18.04 7.03
CA LEU A 13 -15.87 16.84 6.43
C LEU A 13 -15.25 16.52 5.07
N VAL A 14 -15.01 17.52 4.21
CA VAL A 14 -14.47 17.29 2.87
C VAL A 14 -13.05 16.70 2.92
N PRO A 15 -12.08 17.26 3.66
CA PRO A 15 -10.77 16.62 3.82
C PRO A 15 -10.86 15.22 4.45
N TYR A 16 -11.74 15.03 5.42
CA TYR A 16 -11.95 13.72 6.04
C TYR A 16 -12.40 12.67 5.00
N ILE A 17 -13.36 12.99 4.15
CA ILE A 17 -13.83 12.09 3.09
C ILE A 17 -12.69 11.77 2.11
N ILE A 18 -11.87 12.76 1.73
CA ILE A 18 -10.73 12.54 0.84
C ILE A 18 -9.73 11.59 1.48
N ILE A 19 -9.39 11.78 2.75
CA ILE A 19 -8.49 10.90 3.50
C ILE A 19 -9.08 9.49 3.59
N ALA A 20 -10.39 9.37 3.90
CA ALA A 20 -11.08 8.09 4.00
C ALA A 20 -11.03 7.31 2.67
N ILE A 21 -11.32 7.97 1.56
CA ILE A 21 -11.23 7.36 0.23
C ILE A 21 -9.78 6.94 -0.06
N THR A 22 -8.81 7.80 0.22
CA THR A 22 -7.39 7.50 -0.02
C THR A 22 -6.93 6.27 0.77
N LEU A 23 -7.20 6.22 2.08
CA LEU A 23 -6.87 5.07 2.93
C LEU A 23 -7.55 3.79 2.45
N THR A 24 -8.83 3.89 2.04
CA THR A 24 -9.56 2.72 1.51
C THR A 24 -8.94 2.22 0.21
N VAL A 25 -8.57 3.12 -0.71
CA VAL A 25 -7.91 2.73 -1.97
C VAL A 25 -6.58 2.04 -1.70
N PHE A 26 -5.76 2.55 -0.78
CA PHE A 26 -4.49 1.91 -0.42
C PHE A 26 -4.71 0.51 0.16
N LEU A 27 -5.64 0.35 1.10
CA LEU A 27 -5.92 -0.96 1.70
C LEU A 27 -6.50 -1.98 0.71
N LEU A 28 -7.36 -1.56 -0.21
CA LEU A 28 -7.92 -2.46 -1.23
C LEU A 28 -6.91 -2.90 -2.28
N ASN A 29 -5.84 -2.12 -2.49
CA ASN A 29 -4.77 -2.44 -3.43
C ASN A 29 -3.52 -3.00 -2.75
N TYR A 30 -3.62 -3.35 -1.46
CA TYR A 30 -2.55 -3.99 -0.71
C TYR A 30 -2.51 -5.47 -1.02
N ASN A 31 -1.42 -5.94 -1.62
CA ASN A 31 -1.29 -7.33 -2.06
C ASN A 31 -0.89 -8.28 -0.93
N GLU A 32 -0.85 -9.58 -1.23
CA GLU A 32 -0.48 -10.63 -0.27
C GLU A 32 0.97 -10.54 0.22
N TYR A 33 1.84 -9.84 -0.52
CA TYR A 33 3.24 -9.61 -0.17
C TYR A 33 3.44 -8.36 0.70
N GLY A 34 2.37 -7.66 1.04
CA GLY A 34 2.44 -6.51 1.93
C GLY A 34 2.84 -5.20 1.25
N VAL A 35 2.46 -5.01 -0.01
CA VAL A 35 2.81 -3.86 -0.83
C VAL A 35 1.60 -3.38 -1.63
N THR A 36 1.47 -2.09 -1.82
CA THR A 36 0.36 -1.52 -2.59
C THR A 36 0.66 -1.57 -4.10
N GLU A 37 -0.30 -2.11 -4.86
CA GLU A 37 -0.26 -2.15 -6.32
C GLU A 37 -1.41 -1.35 -6.92
N ILE A 38 -1.10 -0.29 -7.68
CA ILE A 38 -2.10 0.59 -8.29
C ILE A 38 -1.75 0.85 -9.76
N GLY A 39 -2.68 0.56 -10.65
CA GLY A 39 -2.55 0.90 -12.07
C GLY A 39 -1.33 0.26 -12.75
N GLY A 40 -1.02 -0.99 -12.42
CA GLY A 40 0.13 -1.72 -12.97
C GLY A 40 1.49 -1.20 -12.46
N LYS A 41 1.49 -0.58 -11.30
CA LYS A 41 2.69 -0.12 -10.61
C LYS A 41 2.67 -0.58 -9.17
N THR A 42 3.83 -1.01 -8.68
CA THR A 42 4.07 -1.37 -7.29
C THR A 42 4.74 -0.22 -6.57
N LEU A 43 4.18 0.14 -5.41
CA LEU A 43 4.70 1.19 -4.54
C LEU A 43 5.57 0.54 -3.46
N ILE A 44 6.89 0.64 -3.58
CA ILE A 44 7.84 0.05 -2.65
C ILE A 44 8.33 1.12 -1.69
N THR A 45 8.07 0.96 -0.40
CA THR A 45 8.62 1.83 0.65
C THR A 45 9.92 1.22 1.18
N VAL A 46 11.01 1.97 1.11
CA VAL A 46 12.30 1.53 1.65
C VAL A 46 12.30 1.74 3.16
N ASN A 47 12.01 0.68 3.91
CA ASN A 47 11.89 0.74 5.37
C ASN A 47 13.18 0.41 6.11
N ASP A 48 14.10 -0.28 5.46
CA ASP A 48 15.38 -0.74 5.99
C ASP A 48 16.52 -0.55 4.99
N ASP A 49 17.68 -1.14 5.28
CA ASP A 49 18.88 -1.01 4.48
C ASP A 49 19.03 -2.13 3.42
N GLU A 50 18.01 -2.96 3.20
CA GLU A 50 18.06 -4.11 2.27
C GLU A 50 18.30 -3.67 0.81
N LEU A 51 17.80 -2.49 0.44
CA LEU A 51 18.04 -1.89 -0.89
C LEU A 51 19.21 -0.91 -0.94
N SER A 52 19.98 -0.79 0.16
CA SER A 52 21.19 0.03 0.24
C SER A 52 22.35 -0.60 -0.56
N PRO A 53 23.25 0.18 -1.15
CA PRO A 53 23.33 1.65 -1.18
C PRO A 53 22.50 2.29 -2.30
N THR A 54 21.78 1.51 -3.10
CA THR A 54 21.09 2.00 -4.30
C THR A 54 19.93 2.94 -3.94
N TYR A 55 19.16 2.59 -2.91
CA TYR A 55 18.04 3.39 -2.41
C TYR A 55 18.19 3.64 -0.92
N LYS A 56 17.64 4.76 -0.44
CA LYS A 56 17.77 5.19 0.96
C LYS A 56 16.50 4.89 1.74
N LYS A 57 16.64 4.60 3.01
CA LYS A 57 15.52 4.47 3.93
C LYS A 57 14.63 5.72 3.89
N GLY A 58 13.33 5.51 3.79
CA GLY A 58 12.31 6.56 3.64
C GLY A 58 11.99 6.93 2.19
N ASP A 59 12.71 6.38 1.20
CA ASP A 59 12.37 6.57 -0.20
C ASP A 59 11.11 5.78 -0.56
N LEU A 60 10.31 6.34 -1.47
CA LEU A 60 9.25 5.64 -2.17
C LEU A 60 9.71 5.34 -3.59
N LEU A 61 9.71 4.08 -3.95
CA LEU A 61 9.99 3.62 -5.31
C LEU A 61 8.66 3.28 -5.99
N VAL A 62 8.43 3.85 -7.15
CA VAL A 62 7.30 3.50 -8.00
C VAL A 62 7.83 2.66 -9.17
N VAL A 63 7.63 1.36 -9.07
CA VAL A 63 8.10 0.37 -10.03
C VAL A 63 6.97 -0.01 -10.97
N LYS A 64 7.20 0.01 -12.27
CA LYS A 64 6.24 -0.50 -13.24
C LYS A 64 6.29 -2.03 -13.23
N ASN A 65 5.13 -2.66 -13.04
CA ASN A 65 5.01 -4.11 -13.14
C ASN A 65 5.26 -4.51 -14.59
N GLN A 66 6.15 -5.47 -14.81
CA GLN A 66 6.58 -5.89 -16.15
C GLN A 66 6.27 -7.37 -16.39
N MET A 67 5.91 -7.67 -17.62
CA MET A 67 5.80 -9.07 -18.02
C MET A 67 7.21 -9.70 -18.14
N PRO A 68 7.33 -11.01 -17.90
CA PRO A 68 8.63 -11.70 -17.97
C PRO A 68 9.39 -11.49 -19.29
N ASP A 69 8.65 -11.34 -20.39
CA ASP A 69 9.25 -11.14 -21.72
C ASP A 69 9.92 -9.76 -21.88
N GLU A 70 9.49 -8.76 -21.14
CA GLU A 70 10.05 -7.39 -21.17
C GLU A 70 11.39 -7.30 -20.40
N ILE A 71 11.69 -8.27 -19.54
CA ILE A 71 12.92 -8.30 -18.72
C ILE A 71 14.03 -9.02 -19.49
N ASN A 72 15.20 -8.43 -19.54
CA ASN A 72 16.35 -8.97 -20.26
C ASN A 72 17.50 -9.36 -19.33
N ALA A 73 18.43 -10.15 -19.86
CA ALA A 73 19.70 -10.42 -19.17
C ALA A 73 20.45 -9.10 -18.92
N ASN A 74 21.12 -9.01 -17.78
CA ASN A 74 21.79 -7.86 -17.20
C ASN A 74 20.87 -6.75 -16.66
N ASP A 75 19.53 -6.92 -16.68
CA ASP A 75 18.63 -6.02 -15.97
C ASP A 75 18.70 -6.28 -14.47
N TYR A 76 18.56 -5.21 -13.69
CA TYR A 76 18.29 -5.33 -12.26
C TYR A 76 16.78 -5.36 -12.07
N ILE A 77 16.28 -6.33 -11.32
CA ILE A 77 14.86 -6.52 -11.06
C ILE A 77 14.56 -6.48 -9.57
N PHE A 78 13.39 -5.93 -9.23
CA PHE A 78 12.80 -6.07 -7.90
C PHE A 78 12.03 -7.37 -7.83
N PHE A 79 12.19 -8.09 -6.73
CA PHE A 79 11.50 -9.36 -6.51
C PHE A 79 11.17 -9.55 -5.03
N TYR A 80 10.12 -10.33 -4.79
CA TYR A 80 9.72 -10.71 -3.43
C TYR A 80 10.57 -11.88 -2.95
N GLU A 81 11.14 -11.73 -1.76
CA GLU A 81 11.89 -12.79 -1.09
C GLU A 81 11.31 -13.03 0.30
N ARG A 82 11.20 -14.29 0.69
CA ARG A 82 10.74 -14.65 2.03
C ARG A 82 11.92 -14.64 2.99
N ASN A 83 11.94 -13.68 3.90
CA ASN A 83 12.88 -13.69 5.01
C ASN A 83 12.48 -14.78 6.02
N GLN A 84 13.30 -15.83 6.10
CA GLN A 84 13.01 -17.00 6.96
C GLN A 84 13.12 -16.67 8.44
N GLU A 85 13.98 -15.73 8.82
CA GLU A 85 14.18 -15.34 10.23
C GLU A 85 13.01 -14.51 10.74
N LYS A 86 12.59 -13.49 9.99
CA LYS A 86 11.50 -12.57 10.36
C LYS A 86 10.11 -13.11 10.00
N LYS A 87 10.02 -14.20 9.20
CA LYS A 87 8.77 -14.73 8.62
C LYS A 87 7.96 -13.66 7.86
N THR A 88 8.65 -12.69 7.29
CA THR A 88 8.08 -11.59 6.51
C THR A 88 8.54 -11.71 5.06
N VAL A 89 7.80 -11.12 4.15
CA VAL A 89 8.26 -10.91 2.78
C VAL A 89 9.03 -9.60 2.72
N ILE A 90 10.17 -9.62 2.08
CA ILE A 90 11.02 -8.46 1.80
C ILE A 90 11.13 -8.28 0.29
N ILE A 91 11.48 -7.08 -0.14
CA ILE A 91 11.73 -6.79 -1.54
C ILE A 91 13.22 -6.58 -1.73
N ASN A 92 13.80 -7.39 -2.58
CA ASN A 92 15.21 -7.32 -2.95
C ASN A 92 15.41 -6.84 -4.38
N LEU A 93 16.64 -6.40 -4.67
CA LEU A 93 17.10 -6.02 -5.99
C LEU A 93 18.20 -6.97 -6.43
N GLY A 94 18.02 -7.65 -7.56
CA GLY A 94 18.98 -8.61 -8.08
C GLY A 94 19.22 -8.44 -9.57
N LYS A 95 20.45 -8.76 -10.01
CA LYS A 95 20.81 -8.71 -11.42
C LYS A 95 20.47 -10.04 -12.12
N VAL A 96 19.75 -9.94 -13.24
CA VAL A 96 19.40 -11.10 -14.06
C VAL A 96 20.61 -11.56 -14.86
N ILE A 97 21.03 -12.80 -14.68
CA ILE A 97 22.07 -13.45 -15.49
C ILE A 97 21.47 -14.08 -16.74
N SER A 98 20.39 -14.83 -16.56
CA SER A 98 19.69 -15.47 -17.66
C SER A 98 18.21 -15.66 -17.33
N LYS A 99 17.39 -15.87 -18.35
CA LYS A 99 16.00 -16.26 -18.19
C LYS A 99 15.71 -17.54 -18.97
N ARG A 100 14.85 -18.39 -18.40
CA ARG A 100 14.39 -19.63 -19.03
C ARG A 100 12.88 -19.71 -18.96
N LYS A 101 12.25 -19.76 -20.13
CA LYS A 101 10.80 -19.99 -20.21
C LYS A 101 10.50 -21.45 -19.88
N ILE A 102 9.66 -21.69 -18.90
CA ILE A 102 9.23 -23.02 -18.47
C ILE A 102 7.98 -23.42 -19.25
N ASN A 103 7.00 -22.51 -19.33
CA ASN A 103 5.77 -22.65 -20.10
C ASN A 103 5.27 -21.27 -20.56
N ASP A 104 4.05 -21.17 -21.10
CA ASP A 104 3.51 -19.90 -21.62
C ASP A 104 3.23 -18.87 -20.54
N THR A 105 3.07 -19.27 -19.29
CA THR A 105 2.74 -18.42 -18.15
C THR A 105 3.89 -18.24 -17.17
N GLU A 106 4.89 -19.12 -17.20
CA GLU A 106 5.96 -19.14 -16.21
C GLU A 106 7.34 -19.03 -16.85
N THR A 107 8.12 -18.09 -16.35
CA THR A 107 9.53 -17.88 -16.67
C THR A 107 10.35 -17.91 -15.40
N THR A 108 11.48 -18.57 -15.41
CA THR A 108 12.45 -18.56 -14.32
C THR A 108 13.59 -17.60 -14.66
N PHE A 109 13.91 -16.73 -13.72
CA PHE A 109 15.05 -15.81 -13.79
C PHE A 109 16.17 -16.33 -12.90
N LYS A 110 17.35 -16.49 -13.49
CA LYS A 110 18.57 -16.79 -12.74
C LYS A 110 19.23 -15.47 -12.36
N LEU A 111 19.37 -15.23 -11.06
CA LEU A 111 19.98 -14.01 -10.53
C LEU A 111 21.44 -14.22 -10.20
N GLU A 112 22.17 -13.13 -10.01
CA GLU A 112 23.54 -13.13 -9.51
C GLU A 112 23.58 -13.81 -8.12
N GLY A 113 24.52 -14.73 -7.91
CA GLY A 113 24.52 -15.60 -6.73
C GLY A 113 23.95 -17.00 -6.97
N ASP A 114 23.64 -17.35 -8.23
CA ASP A 114 23.19 -18.68 -8.67
C ASP A 114 21.83 -19.12 -8.11
N VAL A 115 20.95 -18.15 -7.84
CA VAL A 115 19.59 -18.39 -7.30
C VAL A 115 18.56 -18.20 -8.40
N ASP A 116 17.64 -19.16 -8.49
CA ASP A 116 16.54 -19.16 -9.46
C ASP A 116 15.26 -18.60 -8.81
N TYR A 117 14.60 -17.65 -9.49
CA TYR A 117 13.32 -17.07 -9.07
C TYR A 117 12.27 -17.24 -10.15
N SER A 118 11.06 -17.68 -9.77
CA SER A 118 9.91 -17.70 -10.67
C SER A 118 9.45 -16.27 -10.97
N SER A 119 8.95 -16.07 -12.18
CA SER A 119 8.36 -14.79 -12.62
C SER A 119 7.19 -14.31 -11.76
N GLU A 120 6.54 -15.19 -11.01
CA GLU A 120 5.48 -14.86 -10.06
C GLU A 120 5.96 -13.94 -8.93
N TYR A 121 7.23 -14.05 -8.55
CA TYR A 121 7.82 -13.22 -7.49
C TYR A 121 8.51 -11.97 -8.01
N VAL A 122 8.51 -11.73 -9.32
CA VAL A 122 9.18 -10.59 -9.94
C VAL A 122 8.21 -9.44 -10.14
N ILE A 123 8.59 -8.25 -9.67
CA ILE A 123 7.80 -7.03 -9.80
C ILE A 123 8.10 -6.34 -11.13
N GLY A 124 9.36 -6.07 -11.40
CA GLY A 124 9.79 -5.37 -12.61
C GLY A 124 11.25 -4.92 -12.54
N SER A 125 11.71 -4.30 -13.62
CA SER A 125 13.06 -3.80 -13.75
C SER A 125 13.24 -2.43 -13.08
N ASN A 126 14.46 -2.14 -12.64
CA ASN A 126 14.82 -0.84 -12.08
C ASN A 126 15.03 0.26 -13.15
N LYS A 127 14.88 -0.04 -14.44
CA LYS A 127 15.14 0.93 -15.53
C LYS A 127 14.19 2.11 -15.50
N ASP A 128 12.90 1.87 -15.19
CA ASP A 128 11.84 2.89 -15.22
C ASP A 128 11.33 3.26 -13.83
N VAL A 129 12.16 3.06 -12.81
CA VAL A 129 11.80 3.36 -11.42
C VAL A 129 11.77 4.87 -11.19
N LYS A 130 10.66 5.36 -10.64
CA LYS A 130 10.58 6.72 -10.12
C LYS A 130 10.84 6.70 -8.62
N VAL A 131 11.82 7.48 -8.18
CA VAL A 131 12.19 7.60 -6.77
C VAL A 131 11.66 8.93 -6.23
N TYR A 132 10.92 8.86 -5.15
CA TYR A 132 10.44 10.01 -4.41
C TYR A 132 11.01 9.97 -3.00
N SER A 133 12.02 10.79 -2.76
CA SER A 133 12.69 10.83 -1.46
C SER A 133 11.75 11.30 -0.36
N SER A 134 11.82 10.63 0.78
CA SER A 134 11.04 10.92 1.99
C SER A 134 9.52 10.68 1.91
N LEU A 135 8.97 10.29 0.75
CA LEU A 135 7.54 9.96 0.65
C LEU A 135 7.19 8.55 1.14
N GLY A 136 8.18 7.67 1.28
CA GLY A 136 7.98 6.31 1.76
C GLY A 136 7.30 6.26 3.13
N SER A 137 7.68 7.11 4.06
CA SER A 137 7.05 7.16 5.40
C SER A 137 5.56 7.52 5.35
N ILE A 138 5.15 8.38 4.42
CA ILE A 138 3.75 8.76 4.25
C ILE A 138 2.96 7.58 3.69
N ILE A 139 3.50 6.91 2.67
CA ILE A 139 2.87 5.72 2.07
C ILE A 139 2.77 4.59 3.10
N SER A 140 3.83 4.32 3.84
CA SER A 140 3.84 3.33 4.93
C SER A 140 2.75 3.61 5.98
N ALA A 141 2.50 4.89 6.30
CA ALA A 141 1.39 5.27 7.19
C ALA A 141 0.02 5.00 6.54
N LEU A 142 -0.16 5.30 5.25
CA LEU A 142 -1.40 5.04 4.52
C LEU A 142 -1.70 3.53 4.36
N GLU A 143 -0.68 2.70 4.29
CA GLU A 143 -0.76 1.23 4.26
C GLU A 143 -1.05 0.62 5.64
N SER A 144 -0.93 1.40 6.71
CA SER A 144 -1.10 0.92 8.08
C SER A 144 -2.56 0.64 8.43
N ARG A 145 -2.87 -0.61 8.78
CA ARG A 145 -4.18 -1.02 9.28
C ARG A 145 -4.59 -0.26 10.55
N TRP A 146 -3.62 0.14 11.40
CA TRP A 146 -3.86 0.92 12.59
C TRP A 146 -4.29 2.35 12.27
N VAL A 147 -3.66 2.98 11.26
CA VAL A 147 -4.05 4.30 10.78
C VAL A 147 -5.48 4.27 10.25
N PHE A 148 -5.83 3.28 9.43
CA PHE A 148 -7.20 3.10 8.96
C PHE A 148 -8.20 2.92 10.12
N LEU A 149 -7.88 2.07 11.09
CA LEU A 149 -8.75 1.82 12.24
C LEU A 149 -9.00 3.11 13.02
N ILE A 150 -7.94 3.86 13.37
CA ILE A 150 -8.05 5.07 14.18
C ILE A 150 -8.76 6.19 13.41
N PHE A 151 -8.44 6.41 12.14
CA PHE A 151 -8.97 7.56 11.38
C PHE A 151 -10.32 7.29 10.72
N ILE A 152 -10.68 6.04 10.48
CA ILE A 152 -11.94 5.68 9.82
C ILE A 152 -12.90 4.99 10.77
N ILE A 153 -12.49 3.87 11.36
CA ILE A 153 -13.41 3.04 12.14
C ILE A 153 -13.81 3.72 13.45
N VAL A 154 -12.86 4.30 14.18
CA VAL A 154 -13.16 4.92 15.48
C VAL A 154 -14.10 6.13 15.32
N PRO A 155 -13.89 7.10 14.42
CA PRO A 155 -14.85 8.20 14.22
C PRO A 155 -16.23 7.72 13.77
N LEU A 156 -16.30 6.74 12.85
CA LEU A 156 -17.59 6.17 12.44
C LEU A 156 -18.33 5.50 13.58
N LEU A 157 -17.61 4.81 14.47
CA LEU A 157 -18.21 4.21 15.67
C LEU A 157 -18.80 5.28 16.59
N PHE A 158 -18.09 6.41 16.80
CA PHE A 158 -18.64 7.52 17.62
C PHE A 158 -19.88 8.15 16.98
N ILE A 159 -19.88 8.34 15.67
CA ILE A 159 -21.07 8.86 14.95
C ILE A 159 -22.23 7.89 15.13
N PHE A 160 -22.00 6.60 14.95
CA PHE A 160 -23.03 5.58 15.10
C PHE A 160 -23.60 5.52 16.53
N LEU A 161 -22.75 5.60 17.55
CA LEU A 161 -23.19 5.64 18.96
C LEU A 161 -24.00 6.91 19.25
N TYR A 162 -23.62 8.05 18.65
CA TYR A 162 -24.36 9.30 18.78
C TYR A 162 -25.76 9.20 18.15
N GLU A 163 -25.89 8.62 16.97
CA GLU A 163 -27.18 8.40 16.31
C GLU A 163 -28.10 7.46 17.15
N ILE A 164 -27.55 6.40 17.72
CA ILE A 164 -28.29 5.55 18.64
C ILE A 164 -28.79 6.33 19.85
N TYR A 165 -27.92 7.18 20.42
CA TYR A 165 -28.30 8.00 21.57
C TYR A 165 -29.43 8.96 21.23
N GLU A 166 -29.37 9.67 20.13
CA GLU A 166 -30.44 10.56 19.65
C GLU A 166 -31.75 9.81 19.42
N PHE A 167 -31.68 8.66 18.75
CA PHE A 167 -32.84 7.80 18.53
C PHE A 167 -33.52 7.38 19.84
N VAL A 168 -32.74 6.96 20.85
CA VAL A 168 -33.29 6.59 22.17
C VAL A 168 -33.95 7.80 22.87
N LEU A 169 -33.38 8.99 22.73
CA LEU A 169 -33.99 10.19 23.31
C LEU A 169 -35.32 10.56 22.63
N GLU A 170 -35.38 10.43 21.31
CA GLU A 170 -36.60 10.71 20.54
C GLU A 170 -37.72 9.72 20.90
N VAL A 171 -37.41 8.41 20.99
CA VAL A 171 -38.37 7.39 21.43
C VAL A 171 -38.91 7.69 22.84
N LYS A 172 -38.00 8.05 23.78
CA LYS A 172 -38.41 8.42 25.14
C LYS A 172 -39.32 9.66 25.20
N LYS A 173 -39.06 10.63 24.33
CA LYS A 173 -39.88 11.85 24.23
C LYS A 173 -41.29 11.50 23.73
N ASN A 174 -41.39 10.74 22.64
CA ASN A 174 -42.65 10.32 22.06
C ASN A 174 -43.52 9.51 23.02
N LEU A 175 -42.87 8.62 23.83
CA LEU A 175 -43.55 7.83 24.85
C LEU A 175 -44.08 8.67 26.05
N LYS A 176 -43.57 9.89 26.26
CA LYS A 176 -44.05 10.79 27.31
C LYS A 176 -45.19 11.71 26.83
N GLU A 177 -45.28 11.89 25.54
CA GLU A 177 -46.30 12.72 24.90
C GLU A 177 -47.57 11.93 24.50
N ALA A 178 -47.51 10.60 24.55
CA ALA A 178 -48.62 9.64 24.35
C ALA A 178 -49.26 9.25 25.70
#